data_c1f311c964367fce4da89436e3db1b29
#
_entry.id   c1f311c964367fce4da89436e3db1b29
#
_cell.length_a   1.000
_cell.length_b   1.000
_cell.length_c   1.000
_cell.angle_alpha   90.00
_cell.angle_beta   90.00
_cell.angle_gamma   90.00
#
_symmetry.space_group_name_H-M   'P 1'
#
loop_
_entity.id
_entity.type
_entity.pdbx_description
1 polymer ?
#
loop_
_entity_poly.entity_id
_entity_poly.type
_entity_poly.pdbx_seq_one_letter_code
_entity_poly.pdbx_strand_id
1 'polypeptide(L)'
;MLKETKNFYNKTKLYPDLDGATEDVFNIAHVNVFRKSYPRLPSVKLPEVNREESEFEALLDYRESHRNFLDSPISLGELSKIIGSCRIVDQKRKPERRTYPSGGARFPVELYVMAYNVNGLDSGAYHYNMKDKTLELLLKEDLKKQRRELISPYLENPATTIIFTSVIARSEVKYGLRAYPYSLIEAGHMGQNIQLAAFEIGIGSCPVSGFVDDNVKKILDLTDDEIPIYSISIGKPKRS
;
A
#
# COMPACT_ATOMS: atom_id res chain seq x y z
N MET A 1 -0.97 -21.84 1.75
CA MET A 1 0.37 -21.18 1.96
C MET A 1 1.38 -22.23 2.37
N LEU A 2 2.56 -22.23 1.74
CA LEU A 2 3.67 -23.14 2.08
C LEU A 2 4.16 -22.89 3.51
N LYS A 3 4.63 -23.95 4.18
CA LYS A 3 5.11 -23.90 5.57
C LYS A 3 6.24 -22.88 5.76
N GLU A 4 7.17 -22.81 4.81
CA GLU A 4 8.30 -21.89 4.82
C GLU A 4 7.85 -20.44 4.68
N THR A 5 6.89 -20.14 3.80
CA THR A 5 6.28 -18.81 3.66
C THR A 5 5.59 -18.40 4.96
N LYS A 6 4.81 -19.31 5.57
CA LYS A 6 4.14 -19.08 6.87
C LYS A 6 5.15 -18.81 7.98
N ASN A 7 6.23 -19.59 8.04
CA ASN A 7 7.29 -19.38 9.04
C ASN A 7 8.01 -18.06 8.86
N PHE A 8 8.31 -17.66 7.64
CA PHE A 8 8.93 -16.36 7.37
C PHE A 8 8.01 -15.22 7.77
N TYR A 9 6.77 -15.24 7.33
CA TYR A 9 5.76 -14.24 7.70
C TYR A 9 5.62 -14.11 9.22
N ASN A 10 5.46 -15.23 9.95
CA ASN A 10 5.32 -15.21 11.41
C ASN A 10 6.54 -14.65 12.15
N LYS A 11 7.74 -14.73 11.55
CA LYS A 11 8.96 -14.15 12.13
C LYS A 11 9.12 -12.65 11.83
N THR A 12 8.43 -12.14 10.84
CA THR A 12 8.58 -10.76 10.36
C THR A 12 7.39 -9.87 10.65
N LYS A 13 6.26 -10.45 11.10
CA LYS A 13 5.08 -9.67 11.46
C LYS A 13 5.33 -8.83 12.72
N LEU A 14 4.67 -7.69 12.81
CA LEU A 14 4.74 -6.82 13.98
C LEU A 14 3.71 -7.22 15.04
N TYR A 15 4.09 -7.04 16.29
CA TYR A 15 3.28 -7.27 17.47
C TYR A 15 3.03 -5.95 18.21
N PRO A 16 1.94 -5.82 19.01
CA PRO A 16 1.60 -4.59 19.71
C PRO A 16 2.70 -4.04 20.64
N ASP A 17 3.50 -4.94 21.23
CA ASP A 17 4.52 -4.61 22.23
C ASP A 17 5.88 -4.23 21.62
N LEU A 18 6.00 -4.16 20.32
CA LEU A 18 7.17 -3.62 19.65
C LEU A 18 7.12 -2.08 19.64
N ASP A 19 7.06 -1.49 20.82
CA ASP A 19 7.49 -0.12 21.11
C ASP A 19 9.02 -0.01 20.98
N GLY A 20 9.47 -0.20 19.79
CA GLY A 20 10.90 -0.12 19.67
C GLY A 20 11.39 -0.83 18.43
N ALA A 21 11.20 -0.22 17.29
CA ALA A 21 12.37 -0.07 16.43
C ALA A 21 13.31 0.81 17.30
N THR A 22 14.12 0.15 18.07
CA THR A 22 14.92 0.71 19.14
C THR A 22 15.73 1.88 18.61
N GLU A 23 15.78 2.98 19.34
CA GLU A 23 16.72 4.09 19.13
C GLU A 23 18.15 3.59 18.88
N ASP A 24 18.51 2.43 19.40
CA ASP A 24 19.79 1.76 19.19
C ASP A 24 20.09 1.32 17.74
N VAL A 25 19.09 1.06 16.91
CA VAL A 25 19.31 0.74 15.49
C VAL A 25 19.72 1.99 14.71
N PHE A 26 19.38 3.18 15.18
CA PHE A 26 19.80 4.44 14.58
C PHE A 26 21.19 4.91 14.98
N ASN A 27 21.80 4.32 16.01
CA ASN A 27 23.17 4.65 16.46
C ASN A 27 24.28 3.82 15.78
N ILE A 28 23.95 2.86 14.97
CA ILE A 28 24.91 2.31 14.02
C ILE A 28 25.26 3.46 13.09
N ALA A 29 26.53 3.88 13.08
CA ALA A 29 27.06 4.85 12.14
C ALA A 29 26.54 4.48 10.76
N HIS A 30 25.43 5.09 10.37
CA HIS A 30 24.83 4.84 9.07
C HIS A 30 25.90 5.23 8.08
N VAL A 31 26.42 4.23 7.41
CA VAL A 31 27.17 4.47 6.19
C VAL A 31 26.16 5.16 5.29
N ASN A 32 26.20 6.50 5.29
CA ASN A 32 25.35 7.38 4.48
C ASN A 32 25.66 7.18 2.99
N VAL A 33 25.55 5.93 2.52
CA VAL A 33 25.66 5.60 1.11
C VAL A 33 24.27 5.72 0.51
N PHE A 34 23.78 6.97 0.42
CA PHE A 34 22.54 7.27 -0.29
C PHE A 34 22.65 6.95 -1.78
N ARG A 35 23.88 6.85 -2.30
CA ARG A 35 24.12 6.58 -3.72
C ARG A 35 25.33 5.66 -3.87
N LYS A 36 25.08 4.52 -4.53
CA LYS A 36 26.18 3.64 -4.91
C LYS A 36 26.89 4.20 -6.14
N SER A 37 28.21 4.31 -6.09
CA SER A 37 29.02 4.76 -7.22
C SER A 37 30.23 3.85 -7.43
N TYR A 38 30.82 3.89 -8.62
CA TYR A 38 32.01 3.13 -9.00
C TYR A 38 33.06 4.06 -9.58
N PRO A 39 33.69 4.95 -8.78
CA PRO A 39 34.59 6.00 -9.29
C PRO A 39 35.85 5.48 -9.98
N ARG A 40 36.17 4.18 -9.79
CA ARG A 40 37.33 3.54 -10.41
C ARG A 40 37.03 2.87 -11.76
N LEU A 41 35.73 2.86 -12.16
CA LEU A 41 35.32 2.25 -13.41
C LEU A 41 34.99 3.31 -14.46
N PRO A 42 35.20 3.01 -15.77
CA PRO A 42 34.73 3.89 -16.83
C PRO A 42 33.24 4.15 -16.71
N SER A 43 32.81 5.37 -16.99
CA SER A 43 31.41 5.78 -16.97
C SER A 43 31.03 6.45 -18.28
N VAL A 44 29.73 6.31 -18.63
CA VAL A 44 29.14 7.00 -19.78
C VAL A 44 28.12 8.00 -19.25
N LYS A 45 28.31 9.28 -19.61
CA LYS A 45 27.34 10.32 -19.27
C LYS A 45 26.08 10.13 -20.12
N LEU A 46 24.91 10.04 -19.46
CA LEU A 46 23.63 10.02 -20.17
C LEU A 46 23.34 11.40 -20.75
N PRO A 47 22.72 11.49 -21.94
CA PRO A 47 22.27 12.77 -22.49
C PRO A 47 21.28 13.44 -21.52
N GLU A 48 21.34 14.76 -21.47
CA GLU A 48 20.28 15.54 -20.83
C GLU A 48 19.01 15.43 -21.65
N VAL A 49 17.94 14.95 -20.99
CA VAL A 49 16.62 14.90 -21.59
C VAL A 49 15.89 16.17 -21.18
N ASN A 50 15.55 17.01 -22.17
CA ASN A 50 14.64 18.11 -21.92
C ASN A 50 13.27 17.51 -21.66
N ARG A 51 12.89 17.43 -20.37
CA ARG A 51 11.57 16.96 -19.93
C ARG A 51 10.62 18.11 -20.13
N GLU A 52 9.80 18.05 -21.19
CA GLU A 52 8.66 18.93 -21.27
C GLU A 52 7.80 18.73 -20.04
N GLU A 53 7.25 19.81 -19.48
CA GLU A 53 6.32 19.77 -18.36
C GLU A 53 5.04 19.03 -18.78
N SER A 54 5.06 17.71 -18.69
CA SER A 54 3.87 16.88 -18.85
C SER A 54 3.23 16.65 -17.47
N GLU A 55 1.93 16.43 -17.47
CA GLU A 55 1.21 16.04 -16.25
C GLU A 55 1.86 14.83 -15.57
N PHE A 56 2.37 13.89 -16.37
CA PHE A 56 3.02 12.70 -15.86
C PHE A 56 4.36 13.02 -15.14
N GLU A 57 5.20 13.88 -15.71
CA GLU A 57 6.46 14.31 -15.07
C GLU A 57 6.16 15.06 -13.77
N ALA A 58 5.16 15.95 -13.77
CA ALA A 58 4.73 16.66 -12.56
C ALA A 58 4.28 15.69 -11.45
N LEU A 59 3.55 14.63 -11.80
CA LEU A 59 3.15 13.60 -10.82
C LEU A 59 4.37 12.88 -10.21
N LEU A 60 5.39 12.59 -11.02
CA LEU A 60 6.61 11.94 -10.55
C LEU A 60 7.46 12.86 -9.66
N ASP A 61 7.62 14.13 -10.07
CA ASP A 61 8.52 15.07 -9.41
C ASP A 61 7.95 15.60 -8.08
N TYR A 62 6.64 15.82 -8.02
CA TYR A 62 6.01 16.48 -6.86
C TYR A 62 5.29 15.54 -5.90
N ARG A 63 5.07 14.25 -6.27
CA ARG A 63 4.50 13.29 -5.32
C ARG A 63 5.42 13.14 -4.10
N GLU A 64 4.87 13.38 -2.93
CA GLU A 64 5.57 13.18 -1.65
C GLU A 64 4.74 12.39 -0.64
N SER A 65 5.37 11.93 0.45
CA SER A 65 4.70 11.19 1.52
C SER A 65 4.25 12.14 2.62
N HIS A 66 2.93 12.26 2.78
CA HIS A 66 2.31 13.07 3.83
C HIS A 66 1.99 12.20 5.05
N ARG A 67 2.51 12.56 6.21
CA ARG A 67 2.29 11.83 7.48
C ARG A 67 1.26 12.50 8.37
N ASN A 68 1.02 13.79 8.18
CA ASN A 68 0.08 14.60 8.93
C ASN A 68 -1.08 15.00 8.01
N PHE A 69 -2.28 14.65 8.40
CA PHE A 69 -3.47 14.97 7.66
C PHE A 69 -4.39 15.89 8.48
N LEU A 70 -5.20 16.66 7.78
CA LEU A 70 -6.28 17.41 8.41
C LEU A 70 -7.34 16.45 8.94
N ASP A 71 -7.92 16.74 10.10
CA ASP A 71 -9.11 16.00 10.57
C ASP A 71 -10.35 16.43 9.78
N SER A 72 -10.33 16.15 8.50
CA SER A 72 -11.40 16.48 7.56
C SER A 72 -11.64 15.28 6.62
N PRO A 73 -12.90 15.07 6.22
CA PRO A 73 -13.23 13.93 5.36
C PRO A 73 -12.67 14.09 3.95
N ILE A 74 -12.40 12.95 3.33
CA ILE A 74 -12.39 12.83 1.88
C ILE A 74 -13.78 12.39 1.41
N SER A 75 -14.14 12.68 0.16
CA SER A 75 -15.39 12.20 -0.42
C SER A 75 -15.25 10.76 -0.93
N LEU A 76 -16.38 10.05 -1.04
CA LEU A 76 -16.43 8.74 -1.69
C LEU A 76 -15.96 8.81 -3.15
N GLY A 77 -16.18 9.94 -3.84
CA GLY A 77 -15.67 10.16 -5.20
C GLY A 77 -14.15 10.22 -5.26
N GLU A 78 -13.50 10.95 -4.33
CA GLU A 78 -12.04 10.99 -4.21
C GLU A 78 -11.48 9.60 -3.89
N LEU A 79 -12.08 8.88 -2.94
CA LEU A 79 -11.69 7.50 -2.63
C LEU A 79 -11.82 6.59 -3.85
N SER A 80 -12.94 6.67 -4.57
CA SER A 80 -13.18 5.88 -5.79
C SER A 80 -12.15 6.16 -6.89
N LYS A 81 -11.77 7.43 -7.10
CA LYS A 81 -10.71 7.81 -8.05
C LYS A 81 -9.38 7.16 -7.65
N ILE A 82 -9.03 7.20 -6.36
CA ILE A 82 -7.76 6.70 -5.83
C ILE A 82 -7.68 5.18 -5.96
N ILE A 83 -8.65 4.43 -5.41
CA ILE A 83 -8.61 2.95 -5.47
C ILE A 83 -8.83 2.44 -6.89
N GLY A 84 -9.60 3.17 -7.72
CA GLY A 84 -9.82 2.88 -9.12
C GLY A 84 -8.57 3.02 -10.00
N SER A 85 -7.47 3.57 -9.48
CA SER A 85 -6.16 3.52 -10.15
C SER A 85 -5.65 2.07 -10.28
N CYS A 86 -6.09 1.18 -9.39
CA CYS A 86 -5.88 -0.26 -9.45
C CYS A 86 -7.14 -0.93 -9.99
N ARG A 87 -7.26 -1.07 -11.31
CA ARG A 87 -8.49 -1.58 -11.97
C ARG A 87 -8.20 -2.57 -13.08
N ILE A 88 -9.21 -3.37 -13.38
CA ILE A 88 -9.24 -4.19 -14.58
C ILE A 88 -9.54 -3.28 -15.78
N VAL A 89 -8.67 -3.29 -16.79
CA VAL A 89 -8.80 -2.49 -18.01
C VAL A 89 -9.51 -3.27 -19.11
N ASP A 90 -9.23 -4.57 -19.20
CA ASP A 90 -9.85 -5.46 -20.19
C ASP A 90 -10.17 -6.81 -19.55
N GLN A 91 -11.46 -7.04 -19.27
CA GLN A 91 -11.97 -8.28 -18.69
C GLN A 91 -12.13 -9.41 -19.73
N LYS A 92 -12.20 -9.06 -21.02
CA LYS A 92 -12.39 -10.05 -22.09
C LYS A 92 -11.09 -10.78 -22.43
N ARG A 93 -9.95 -10.12 -22.19
CA ARG A 93 -8.64 -10.73 -22.36
C ARG A 93 -8.40 -11.83 -21.33
N LYS A 94 -7.72 -12.90 -21.72
CA LYS A 94 -7.32 -13.99 -20.83
C LYS A 94 -5.81 -14.20 -20.91
N PRO A 95 -5.03 -13.94 -19.84
CA PRO A 95 -5.50 -13.35 -18.57
C PRO A 95 -5.96 -11.90 -18.75
N GLU A 96 -6.85 -11.43 -17.87
CA GLU A 96 -7.34 -10.05 -17.86
C GLU A 96 -6.19 -9.03 -17.76
N ARG A 97 -6.38 -7.84 -18.33
CA ARG A 97 -5.40 -6.76 -18.25
C ARG A 97 -5.79 -5.78 -17.14
N ARG A 98 -4.86 -5.54 -16.24
CA ARG A 98 -5.00 -4.55 -15.15
C ARG A 98 -4.06 -3.36 -15.36
N THR A 99 -4.26 -2.30 -14.61
CA THR A 99 -3.40 -1.10 -14.65
C THR A 99 -2.02 -1.31 -14.02
N TYR A 100 -1.76 -2.50 -13.50
CA TYR A 100 -0.50 -2.89 -12.88
C TYR A 100 -0.10 -4.30 -13.33
N PRO A 101 1.21 -4.60 -13.38
CA PRO A 101 1.69 -5.94 -13.72
C PRO A 101 1.58 -6.89 -12.53
N SER A 102 1.38 -8.17 -12.82
CA SER A 102 1.43 -9.25 -11.84
C SER A 102 2.27 -10.42 -12.37
N GLY A 103 3.03 -11.04 -11.52
CA GLY A 103 3.84 -12.22 -11.85
C GLY A 103 2.97 -13.34 -12.43
N GLY A 104 3.14 -13.63 -13.75
CA GLY A 104 2.35 -14.61 -14.47
C GLY A 104 0.84 -14.36 -14.49
N ALA A 105 0.42 -13.12 -14.31
CA ALA A 105 -0.97 -12.69 -14.22
C ALA A 105 -1.77 -13.47 -13.16
N ARG A 106 -1.17 -13.71 -11.99
CA ARG A 106 -1.78 -14.46 -10.90
C ARG A 106 -2.62 -13.60 -9.98
N PHE A 107 -2.34 -12.30 -9.91
CA PHE A 107 -3.09 -11.30 -9.15
C PHE A 107 -3.39 -11.74 -7.70
N PRO A 108 -2.36 -12.07 -6.90
CA PRO A 108 -2.56 -12.50 -5.51
C PRO A 108 -2.99 -11.38 -4.59
N VAL A 109 -2.77 -10.10 -4.96
CA VAL A 109 -2.99 -8.95 -4.09
C VAL A 109 -4.45 -8.50 -4.13
N GLU A 110 -5.05 -8.37 -2.94
CA GLU A 110 -6.37 -7.78 -2.71
C GLU A 110 -6.25 -6.42 -2.02
N LEU A 111 -7.26 -5.58 -2.16
CA LEU A 111 -7.35 -4.27 -1.53
C LEU A 111 -8.53 -4.21 -0.55
N TYR A 112 -8.22 -3.71 0.65
CA TYR A 112 -9.21 -3.43 1.67
C TYR A 112 -9.15 -1.95 2.06
N VAL A 113 -10.28 -1.39 2.44
CA VAL A 113 -10.42 0.01 2.84
C VAL A 113 -10.86 0.06 4.31
N MET A 114 -10.01 0.60 5.17
CA MET A 114 -10.40 0.99 6.52
C MET A 114 -10.87 2.44 6.49
N ALA A 115 -12.17 2.66 6.48
CA ALA A 115 -12.77 3.99 6.41
C ALA A 115 -12.90 4.59 7.81
N TYR A 116 -12.26 5.73 8.05
CA TYR A 116 -12.33 6.47 9.31
C TYR A 116 -13.19 7.74 9.17
N ASN A 117 -12.99 8.49 8.08
CA ASN A 117 -13.64 9.77 7.84
C ASN A 117 -13.83 10.02 6.34
N VAL A 118 -14.80 9.29 5.75
CA VAL A 118 -15.10 9.36 4.31
C VAL A 118 -16.57 9.78 4.14
N ASN A 119 -16.82 10.93 3.53
CA ASN A 119 -18.17 11.40 3.25
C ASN A 119 -18.86 10.45 2.25
N GLY A 120 -20.03 9.96 2.62
CA GLY A 120 -20.83 9.03 1.82
C GLY A 120 -20.48 7.55 2.07
N LEU A 121 -19.63 7.26 3.07
CA LEU A 121 -19.31 5.91 3.50
C LEU A 121 -19.33 5.81 5.03
N ASP A 122 -20.00 4.81 5.58
CA ASP A 122 -19.96 4.54 7.02
C ASP A 122 -18.53 4.18 7.46
N SER A 123 -18.18 4.50 8.72
CA SER A 123 -16.90 4.01 9.28
C SER A 123 -16.93 2.49 9.38
N GLY A 124 -15.82 1.86 8.99
CA GLY A 124 -15.75 0.40 8.96
C GLY A 124 -14.65 -0.13 8.05
N ALA A 125 -14.64 -1.45 7.88
CA ALA A 125 -13.73 -2.18 7.01
C ALA A 125 -14.46 -2.73 5.79
N TYR A 126 -13.88 -2.56 4.62
CA TYR A 126 -14.46 -2.94 3.33
C TYR A 126 -13.45 -3.67 2.48
N HIS A 127 -13.90 -4.68 1.73
CA HIS A 127 -13.16 -5.26 0.62
C HIS A 127 -13.45 -4.49 -0.68
N TYR A 128 -12.44 -4.21 -1.49
CA TYR A 128 -12.64 -3.61 -2.80
C TYR A 128 -12.81 -4.69 -3.87
N ASN A 129 -14.04 -4.94 -4.27
CA ASN A 129 -14.34 -5.80 -5.42
C ASN A 129 -13.99 -5.06 -6.72
N MET A 130 -12.81 -5.35 -7.23
CA MET A 130 -12.26 -4.67 -8.41
C MET A 130 -13.06 -4.96 -9.68
N LYS A 131 -13.70 -6.13 -9.77
CA LYS A 131 -14.51 -6.54 -10.93
C LYS A 131 -15.79 -5.73 -11.03
N ASP A 132 -16.51 -5.63 -9.92
CA ASP A 132 -17.80 -4.96 -9.86
C ASP A 132 -17.69 -3.49 -9.46
N LYS A 133 -16.46 -3.06 -9.08
CA LYS A 133 -16.13 -1.69 -8.63
C LYS A 133 -16.97 -1.28 -7.41
N THR A 134 -17.11 -2.19 -6.45
CA THR A 134 -17.88 -1.98 -5.22
C THR A 134 -17.01 -2.12 -3.99
N LEU A 135 -17.44 -1.50 -2.90
CA LEU A 135 -16.93 -1.73 -1.56
C LEU A 135 -17.88 -2.67 -0.81
N GLU A 136 -17.39 -3.84 -0.48
CA GLU A 136 -18.13 -4.89 0.24
C GLU A 136 -17.87 -4.74 1.73
N LEU A 137 -18.90 -4.41 2.51
CA LEU A 137 -18.80 -4.17 3.95
C LEU A 137 -18.49 -5.47 4.70
N LEU A 138 -17.36 -5.51 5.37
CA LEU A 138 -16.95 -6.62 6.25
C LEU A 138 -17.29 -6.35 7.71
N LEU A 139 -16.97 -5.13 8.18
CA LEU A 139 -17.20 -4.72 9.55
C LEU A 139 -17.74 -3.30 9.59
N LYS A 140 -18.89 -3.09 10.24
CA LYS A 140 -19.43 -1.76 10.52
C LYS A 140 -19.11 -1.38 11.96
N GLU A 141 -18.05 -0.61 12.13
CA GLU A 141 -17.57 -0.15 13.44
C GLU A 141 -16.86 1.19 13.33
N ASP A 142 -16.86 2.00 14.40
CA ASP A 142 -16.05 3.22 14.44
C ASP A 142 -14.56 2.90 14.64
N LEU A 143 -13.87 2.71 13.54
CA LEU A 143 -12.45 2.39 13.53
C LEU A 143 -11.55 3.60 13.89
N LYS A 144 -12.07 4.82 14.07
CA LYS A 144 -11.28 6.00 14.46
C LYS A 144 -10.55 5.79 15.78
N LYS A 145 -11.21 5.14 16.74
CA LYS A 145 -10.63 4.88 18.07
C LYS A 145 -9.54 3.81 18.03
N GLN A 146 -9.68 2.83 17.16
CA GLN A 146 -8.74 1.71 17.03
C GLN A 146 -7.60 2.03 16.07
N ARG A 147 -7.66 3.16 15.36
CA ARG A 147 -6.68 3.51 14.31
C ARG A 147 -5.23 3.39 14.78
N ARG A 148 -4.91 3.85 15.99
CA ARG A 148 -3.55 3.81 16.54
C ARG A 148 -3.05 2.40 16.83
N GLU A 149 -3.96 1.45 17.01
CA GLU A 149 -3.64 0.03 17.24
C GLU A 149 -3.45 -0.73 15.93
N LEU A 150 -3.90 -0.16 14.82
CA LEU A 150 -3.93 -0.79 13.52
C LEU A 150 -2.80 -0.34 12.61
N ILE A 151 -2.46 0.95 12.67
CA ILE A 151 -1.47 1.57 11.79
C ILE A 151 -0.38 2.25 12.61
N SER A 152 0.73 2.55 11.95
CA SER A 152 1.87 3.24 12.57
C SER A 152 1.45 4.48 13.36
N PRO A 153 1.95 4.65 14.60
CA PRO A 153 1.67 5.80 15.46
C PRO A 153 2.16 7.13 14.87
N TYR A 154 3.04 7.09 13.88
CA TYR A 154 3.60 8.27 13.21
C TYR A 154 2.64 8.91 12.20
N LEU A 155 1.44 8.37 12.00
CA LEU A 155 0.44 8.89 11.08
C LEU A 155 -0.68 9.58 11.85
N GLU A 156 -0.84 10.87 11.60
CA GLU A 156 -1.89 11.68 12.23
C GLU A 156 -3.08 11.86 11.29
N ASN A 157 -4.27 11.53 11.79
CA ASN A 157 -5.58 11.82 11.19
C ASN A 157 -5.79 11.40 9.72
N PRO A 158 -5.34 10.22 9.26
CA PRO A 158 -5.75 9.76 7.94
C PRO A 158 -7.29 9.61 7.88
N ALA A 159 -7.87 9.95 6.73
CA ALA A 159 -9.30 9.74 6.48
C ALA A 159 -9.62 8.27 6.18
N THR A 160 -8.67 7.56 5.61
CA THR A 160 -8.76 6.13 5.31
C THR A 160 -7.36 5.50 5.24
N THR A 161 -7.30 4.19 5.45
CA THR A 161 -6.10 3.40 5.17
C THR A 161 -6.47 2.27 4.21
N ILE A 162 -5.75 2.17 3.12
CA ILE A 162 -5.85 1.04 2.19
C ILE A 162 -4.86 -0.02 2.65
N ILE A 163 -5.38 -1.22 2.94
CA ILE A 163 -4.57 -2.39 3.28
C ILE A 163 -4.45 -3.27 2.04
N PHE A 164 -3.25 -3.70 1.76
CA PHE A 164 -2.95 -4.70 0.74
C PHE A 164 -2.71 -6.03 1.43
N THR A 165 -3.44 -7.03 1.00
CA THR A 165 -3.22 -8.40 1.44
C THR A 165 -2.75 -9.26 0.28
N SER A 166 -2.24 -10.43 0.57
CA SER A 166 -1.91 -11.40 -0.46
C SER A 166 -2.56 -12.76 -0.18
N VAL A 167 -3.38 -13.21 -1.10
CA VAL A 167 -3.85 -14.60 -1.19
C VAL A 167 -2.73 -15.40 -1.84
N ILE A 168 -1.73 -15.75 -1.05
CA ILE A 168 -0.46 -16.31 -1.50
C ILE A 168 -0.64 -17.55 -2.39
N ALA A 169 -1.60 -18.40 -2.08
CA ALA A 169 -1.86 -19.64 -2.81
C ALA A 169 -2.07 -19.41 -4.32
N ARG A 170 -2.61 -18.28 -4.73
CA ARG A 170 -2.79 -17.96 -6.17
C ARG A 170 -1.49 -17.96 -6.96
N SER A 171 -0.38 -17.64 -6.32
CA SER A 171 0.94 -17.57 -6.94
C SER A 171 1.83 -18.75 -6.58
N GLU A 172 1.69 -19.34 -5.39
CA GLU A 172 2.50 -20.48 -4.92
C GLU A 172 2.36 -21.71 -5.84
N VAL A 173 1.19 -21.94 -6.42
CA VAL A 173 0.95 -23.05 -7.37
C VAL A 173 1.89 -23.01 -8.58
N LYS A 174 2.44 -21.82 -8.90
CA LYS A 174 3.35 -21.64 -10.04
C LYS A 174 4.79 -21.36 -9.63
N TYR A 175 4.98 -20.61 -8.55
CA TYR A 175 6.26 -20.02 -8.21
C TYR A 175 6.86 -20.51 -6.88
N GLY A 176 6.13 -21.40 -6.16
CA GLY A 176 6.59 -21.87 -4.86
C GLY A 176 6.89 -20.69 -3.93
N LEU A 177 8.00 -20.74 -3.20
CA LEU A 177 8.41 -19.70 -2.25
C LEU A 177 8.62 -18.32 -2.89
N ARG A 178 8.87 -18.25 -4.20
CA ARG A 178 8.99 -16.97 -4.93
C ARG A 178 7.67 -16.19 -5.00
N ALA A 179 6.55 -16.84 -4.73
CA ALA A 179 5.25 -16.17 -4.69
C ALA A 179 5.21 -14.99 -3.72
N TYR A 180 5.84 -15.13 -2.54
CA TYR A 180 5.87 -14.09 -1.52
C TYR A 180 6.54 -12.79 -2.01
N PRO A 181 7.82 -12.80 -2.44
CA PRO A 181 8.43 -11.58 -2.96
C PRO A 181 7.71 -11.03 -4.20
N TYR A 182 7.10 -11.86 -5.03
CA TYR A 182 6.34 -11.38 -6.18
C TYR A 182 5.06 -10.64 -5.76
N SER A 183 4.40 -11.06 -4.67
CA SER A 183 3.26 -10.33 -4.10
C SER A 183 3.67 -8.96 -3.57
N LEU A 184 4.83 -8.86 -2.92
CA LEU A 184 5.36 -7.56 -2.44
C LEU A 184 5.66 -6.61 -3.61
N ILE A 185 6.24 -7.11 -4.70
CA ILE A 185 6.51 -6.33 -5.90
C ILE A 185 5.19 -5.84 -6.52
N GLU A 186 4.18 -6.72 -6.62
CA GLU A 186 2.85 -6.35 -7.14
C GLU A 186 2.19 -5.27 -6.28
N ALA A 187 2.21 -5.43 -4.95
CA ALA A 187 1.69 -4.43 -4.02
C ALA A 187 2.41 -3.08 -4.16
N GLY A 188 3.72 -3.07 -4.40
CA GLY A 188 4.48 -1.87 -4.69
C GLY A 188 4.02 -1.15 -5.97
N HIS A 189 3.76 -1.90 -7.06
CA HIS A 189 3.21 -1.32 -8.30
C HIS A 189 1.82 -0.71 -8.08
N MET A 190 0.94 -1.43 -7.38
CA MET A 190 -0.39 -0.94 -7.04
C MET A 190 -0.31 0.29 -6.12
N GLY A 191 0.59 0.25 -5.14
CA GLY A 191 0.80 1.34 -4.20
C GLY A 191 1.27 2.62 -4.87
N GLN A 192 2.17 2.54 -5.85
CA GLN A 192 2.59 3.70 -6.64
C GLN A 192 1.42 4.29 -7.44
N ASN A 193 0.59 3.46 -8.07
CA ASN A 193 -0.60 3.95 -8.78
C ASN A 193 -1.55 4.72 -7.84
N ILE A 194 -1.79 4.19 -6.64
CA ILE A 194 -2.64 4.82 -5.63
C ILE A 194 -2.07 6.17 -5.19
N GLN A 195 -0.75 6.25 -4.94
CA GLN A 195 -0.10 7.49 -4.53
C GLN A 195 -0.17 8.57 -5.62
N LEU A 196 0.10 8.21 -6.89
CA LEU A 196 0.01 9.14 -8.01
C LEU A 196 -1.43 9.62 -8.21
N ALA A 197 -2.43 8.73 -8.13
CA ALA A 197 -3.84 9.08 -8.26
C ALA A 197 -4.32 9.97 -7.09
N ALA A 198 -3.82 9.77 -5.89
CA ALA A 198 -4.12 10.64 -4.75
C ALA A 198 -3.53 12.04 -4.98
N PHE A 199 -2.24 12.11 -5.34
CA PHE A 199 -1.56 13.36 -5.60
C PHE A 199 -2.21 14.16 -6.74
N GLU A 200 -2.62 13.50 -7.83
CA GLU A 200 -3.32 14.12 -8.99
C GLU A 200 -4.54 14.94 -8.57
N ILE A 201 -5.22 14.55 -7.50
CA ILE A 201 -6.43 15.23 -7.01
C ILE A 201 -6.20 16.02 -5.72
N GLY A 202 -4.93 16.29 -5.36
CA GLY A 202 -4.58 17.08 -4.20
C GLY A 202 -4.79 16.37 -2.85
N ILE A 203 -4.89 15.03 -2.85
CA ILE A 203 -5.01 14.22 -1.65
C ILE A 203 -3.62 13.69 -1.27
N GLY A 204 -3.29 13.80 0.02
CA GLY A 204 -2.04 13.28 0.59
C GLY A 204 -2.10 11.79 0.79
N SER A 205 -0.95 11.13 0.65
CA SER A 205 -0.80 9.71 0.92
C SER A 205 0.54 9.40 1.60
N CYS A 206 0.56 8.36 2.42
CA CYS A 206 1.79 7.84 3.01
C CYS A 206 1.78 6.31 2.98
N PRO A 207 2.73 5.69 2.28
CA PRO A 207 2.92 4.26 2.32
C PRO A 207 3.57 3.85 3.66
N VAL A 208 3.05 2.79 4.26
CA VAL A 208 3.53 2.27 5.55
C VAL A 208 3.42 0.75 5.56
N SER A 209 4.46 0.09 6.07
CA SER A 209 4.43 -1.36 6.34
C SER A 209 4.39 -1.66 7.85
N GLY A 210 4.33 -0.62 8.69
CA GLY A 210 4.23 -0.74 10.14
C GLY A 210 2.76 -0.77 10.59
N PHE A 211 2.17 -1.94 10.63
CA PHE A 211 0.83 -2.22 11.18
C PHE A 211 0.89 -3.48 12.04
N VAL A 212 -0.08 -3.65 12.94
CA VAL A 212 -0.18 -4.85 13.77
C VAL A 212 -0.91 -5.93 12.98
N ASP A 213 -0.16 -6.88 12.43
CA ASP A 213 -0.66 -7.90 11.50
C ASP A 213 -1.88 -8.65 12.02
N ASP A 214 -1.84 -9.13 13.26
CA ASP A 214 -2.92 -9.93 13.83
C ASP A 214 -4.20 -9.10 14.06
N ASN A 215 -4.08 -7.81 14.38
CA ASN A 215 -5.23 -6.91 14.51
C ASN A 215 -5.87 -6.66 13.14
N VAL A 216 -5.04 -6.41 12.13
CA VAL A 216 -5.51 -6.24 10.75
C VAL A 216 -6.22 -7.51 10.26
N LYS A 217 -5.63 -8.69 10.48
CA LYS A 217 -6.25 -9.98 10.11
C LYS A 217 -7.60 -10.16 10.78
N LYS A 218 -7.71 -9.84 12.06
CA LYS A 218 -8.96 -9.96 12.81
C LYS A 218 -10.04 -9.03 12.30
N ILE A 219 -9.72 -7.76 12.03
CA ILE A 219 -10.69 -6.76 11.55
C ILE A 219 -11.18 -7.08 10.14
N LEU A 220 -10.29 -7.58 9.29
CA LEU A 220 -10.62 -7.94 7.91
C LEU A 220 -11.13 -9.36 7.76
N ASP A 221 -11.23 -10.13 8.86
CA ASP A 221 -11.64 -11.54 8.88
C ASP A 221 -10.86 -12.39 7.86
N LEU A 222 -9.54 -12.18 7.82
CA LEU A 222 -8.68 -12.87 6.84
C LEU A 222 -8.47 -14.33 7.23
N THR A 223 -8.52 -15.19 6.23
CA THR A 223 -8.16 -16.60 6.38
C THR A 223 -6.66 -16.79 6.60
N ASP A 224 -6.25 -17.99 7.00
CA ASP A 224 -4.83 -18.33 7.20
C ASP A 224 -3.98 -18.25 5.92
N ASP A 225 -4.61 -18.33 4.75
CA ASP A 225 -3.95 -18.26 3.44
C ASP A 225 -3.84 -16.84 2.88
N GLU A 226 -4.40 -15.87 3.60
CA GLU A 226 -4.34 -14.47 3.24
C GLU A 226 -3.62 -13.67 4.32
N ILE A 227 -2.61 -12.90 3.93
CA ILE A 227 -1.75 -12.14 4.82
C ILE A 227 -1.69 -10.66 4.44
N PRO A 228 -1.76 -9.72 5.41
CA PRO A 228 -1.49 -8.32 5.15
C PRO A 228 -0.01 -8.14 4.83
N ILE A 229 0.30 -7.31 3.83
CA ILE A 229 1.68 -7.13 3.34
C ILE A 229 2.11 -5.67 3.19
N TYR A 230 1.16 -4.74 3.09
CA TYR A 230 1.45 -3.33 2.86
C TYR A 230 0.24 -2.47 3.18
N SER A 231 0.44 -1.18 3.47
CA SER A 231 -0.65 -0.24 3.65
C SER A 231 -0.32 1.14 3.10
N ILE A 232 -1.35 1.93 2.77
CA ILE A 232 -1.24 3.33 2.41
C ILE A 232 -2.33 4.11 3.15
N SER A 233 -1.90 5.04 3.99
CA SER A 233 -2.81 5.99 4.64
C SER A 233 -3.04 7.20 3.76
N ILE A 234 -4.28 7.68 3.72
CA ILE A 234 -4.78 8.70 2.79
C ILE A 234 -5.62 9.71 3.55
N GLY A 235 -5.48 10.98 3.21
CA GLY A 235 -6.25 12.06 3.79
C GLY A 235 -5.90 13.41 3.15
N LYS A 236 -6.60 14.48 3.52
CA LYS A 236 -6.23 15.82 3.08
C LYS A 236 -4.93 16.23 3.74
N PRO A 237 -3.89 16.60 2.97
CA PRO A 237 -2.58 16.90 3.53
C PRO A 237 -2.65 18.17 4.39
N LYS A 238 -2.05 18.12 5.59
CA LYS A 238 -1.78 19.30 6.38
C LYS A 238 -0.51 19.93 5.82
N ARG A 239 -0.63 21.08 5.17
CA ARG A 239 0.53 21.84 4.72
C ARG A 239 1.28 22.33 5.95
N SER A 240 2.59 22.11 5.98
CA SER A 240 3.52 22.65 6.98
C SER A 240 3.67 24.17 6.80
#